data_0fe2f1ff46333e0fa7fcd390e68d79bb
#
_entry.id   0fe2f1ff46333e0fa7fcd390e68d79bb
#
_cell.length_a   1.000
_cell.length_b   1.000
_cell.length_c   1.000
_cell.angle_alpha   90.00
_cell.angle_beta   90.00
_cell.angle_gamma   90.00
#
_symmetry.space_group_name_H-M   'P 1'
#
loop_
_entity.id
_entity.type
_entity.pdbx_description
1 polymer ?
#
loop_
_entity_poly.entity_id
_entity_poly.type
_entity_poly.pdbx_seq_one_letter_code
_entity_poly.pdbx_strand_id
1 'polypeptide(L)'
;YTATHLRARMPYCFLEHKYPGVPQIFLQEVEPGKNFFINHTEIIPFQVMHGRLPILGYRIGKRLAYITDMLTMPEESYEQLQDLDVLVVNALRVKPHPTHQSISEALETAKRIGARETYFIHMSHHAGLHVELEKQLPPDVHLTFDGMEIEF
;
A
#
# COMPACT_ATOMS: atom_id res chain seq x y z
N TYR A 1 9.01 3.60 15.35
CA TYR A 1 9.75 2.35 15.14
C TYR A 1 10.73 2.47 13.96
N THR A 2 10.26 2.67 12.73
CA THR A 2 11.11 2.76 11.51
C THR A 2 12.16 3.87 11.60
N ALA A 3 11.76 5.08 12.01
CA ALA A 3 12.66 6.22 12.16
C ALA A 3 13.79 5.93 13.17
N THR A 4 13.47 5.31 14.30
CA THR A 4 14.45 4.92 15.34
C THR A 4 15.47 3.93 14.79
N HIS A 5 14.98 2.89 14.09
CA HIS A 5 15.88 1.90 13.48
C HIS A 5 16.76 2.47 12.38
N LEU A 6 16.21 3.35 11.54
CA LEU A 6 16.98 3.99 10.48
C LEU A 6 18.09 4.87 11.06
N ARG A 7 17.81 5.68 12.09
CA ARG A 7 18.81 6.48 12.80
C ARG A 7 19.90 5.61 13.44
N ALA A 8 19.52 4.48 14.02
CA ALA A 8 20.49 3.56 14.65
C ALA A 8 21.39 2.85 13.61
N ARG A 9 20.86 2.52 12.43
CA ARG A 9 21.62 1.80 11.38
C ARG A 9 22.46 2.71 10.49
N MET A 10 22.03 3.96 10.31
CA MET A 10 22.70 4.95 9.44
C MET A 10 23.00 6.26 10.20
N PRO A 11 23.64 6.22 11.39
CA PRO A 11 23.80 7.40 12.23
C PRO A 11 24.55 8.54 11.51
N TYR A 12 25.47 8.21 10.62
CA TYR A 12 26.25 9.17 9.86
C TYR A 12 25.39 10.09 8.94
N CYS A 13 24.20 9.64 8.51
CA CYS A 13 23.28 10.43 7.71
C CYS A 13 22.57 11.55 8.50
N PHE A 14 22.61 11.50 9.84
CA PHE A 14 21.87 12.38 10.75
C PHE A 14 22.77 13.28 11.61
N LEU A 15 24.08 13.26 11.39
CA LEU A 15 25.03 14.12 12.11
C LEU A 15 24.85 15.57 11.69
N GLU A 16 25.07 16.53 12.62
CA GLU A 16 25.08 17.96 12.33
C GLU A 16 26.23 18.35 11.38
N HIS A 17 27.42 17.82 11.66
CA HIS A 17 28.61 18.00 10.83
C HIS A 17 28.91 16.72 10.07
N LYS A 18 28.71 16.74 8.77
CA LYS A 18 28.88 15.58 7.87
C LYS A 18 30.14 15.74 7.02
N TYR A 19 30.81 14.65 6.76
CA TYR A 19 31.86 14.58 5.76
C TYR A 19 31.27 14.83 4.36
N PRO A 20 31.97 15.56 3.46
CA PRO A 20 31.52 15.77 2.09
C PRO A 20 31.21 14.44 1.38
N GLY A 21 30.04 14.34 0.73
CA GLY A 21 29.57 13.12 0.07
C GLY A 21 28.70 12.20 0.91
N VAL A 22 28.50 12.47 2.19
CA VAL A 22 27.56 11.73 3.02
C VAL A 22 26.11 12.18 2.71
N PRO A 23 25.18 11.26 2.46
CA PRO A 23 23.78 11.60 2.23
C PRO A 23 23.16 12.35 3.42
N GLN A 24 22.31 13.31 3.12
CA GLN A 24 21.50 13.99 4.14
C GLN A 24 20.10 13.43 4.11
N ILE A 25 19.65 12.86 5.23
CA ILE A 25 18.31 12.29 5.37
C ILE A 25 17.51 13.12 6.36
N PHE A 26 16.36 13.61 5.92
CA PHE A 26 15.35 14.23 6.75
C PHE A 26 14.21 13.23 6.94
N LEU A 27 13.86 12.95 8.20
CA LEU A 27 12.77 12.07 8.55
C LEU A 27 11.60 12.89 9.05
N GLN A 28 10.46 12.68 8.42
CA GLN A 28 9.17 13.16 8.91
C GLN A 28 8.33 11.94 9.30
N GLU A 29 7.86 11.93 10.54
CA GLU A 29 6.97 10.88 11.00
C GLU A 29 5.54 11.15 10.52
N VAL A 30 4.87 10.09 10.09
CA VAL A 30 3.52 10.12 9.55
C VAL A 30 2.61 9.32 10.47
N GLU A 31 1.45 9.87 10.79
CA GLU A 31 0.45 9.24 11.66
C GLU A 31 -0.85 9.00 10.89
N PRO A 32 -1.56 7.88 11.16
CA PRO A 32 -2.86 7.64 10.52
C PRO A 32 -3.84 8.78 10.83
N GLY A 33 -4.59 9.21 9.82
CA GLY A 33 -5.56 10.29 9.93
C GLY A 33 -4.99 11.72 9.95
N LYS A 34 -3.65 11.88 9.92
CA LYS A 34 -3.01 13.20 9.80
C LYS A 34 -2.52 13.41 8.38
N ASN A 35 -3.27 14.17 7.60
CA ASN A 35 -2.95 14.47 6.20
C ASN A 35 -1.67 15.28 6.08
N PHE A 36 -0.94 15.06 5.00
CA PHE A 36 0.20 15.88 4.61
C PHE A 36 0.21 16.09 3.10
N PHE A 37 1.06 16.98 2.61
CA PHE A 37 1.14 17.31 1.20
C PHE A 37 2.51 16.98 0.63
N ILE A 38 2.52 16.42 -0.57
CA ILE A 38 3.69 16.32 -1.44
C ILE A 38 3.40 17.22 -2.63
N ASN A 39 4.10 18.36 -2.72
CA ASN A 39 3.77 19.45 -3.62
C ASN A 39 2.31 19.90 -3.44
N HIS A 40 1.46 19.67 -4.44
CA HIS A 40 0.04 20.03 -4.41
C HIS A 40 -0.88 18.82 -4.16
N THR A 41 -0.32 17.63 -4.00
CA THR A 41 -1.08 16.40 -3.79
C THR A 41 -1.24 16.12 -2.30
N GLU A 42 -2.48 16.06 -1.85
CA GLU A 42 -2.82 15.63 -0.49
C GLU A 42 -2.61 14.13 -0.34
N ILE A 43 -1.96 13.73 0.75
CA ILE A 43 -1.77 12.33 1.13
C ILE A 43 -2.48 12.10 2.46
N ILE A 44 -3.38 11.14 2.47
CA ILE A 44 -4.13 10.74 3.67
C ILE A 44 -3.64 9.35 4.09
N PRO A 45 -2.81 9.26 5.13
CA PRO A 45 -2.41 7.97 5.68
C PRO A 45 -3.54 7.38 6.52
N PHE A 46 -3.79 6.09 6.35
CA PHE A 46 -4.76 5.35 7.16
C PHE A 46 -4.16 4.04 7.64
N GLN A 47 -4.71 3.52 8.75
CA GLN A 47 -4.18 2.30 9.36
C GLN A 47 -4.67 1.06 8.63
N VAL A 48 -3.75 0.13 8.38
CA VAL A 48 -4.03 -1.26 8.02
C VAL A 48 -3.18 -2.20 8.87
N MET A 49 -3.50 -3.48 8.88
CA MET A 49 -2.85 -4.48 9.74
C MET A 49 -2.11 -5.51 8.90
N HIS A 50 -0.81 -5.64 9.11
CA HIS A 50 0.01 -6.74 8.63
C HIS A 50 0.08 -7.83 9.72
N GLY A 51 -0.88 -8.73 9.72
CA GLY A 51 -1.13 -9.60 10.85
C GLY A 51 -1.52 -8.79 12.10
N ARG A 52 -0.62 -8.73 13.09
CA ARG A 52 -0.80 -7.93 14.32
C ARG A 52 -0.05 -6.59 14.30
N LEU A 53 0.74 -6.33 13.29
CA LEU A 53 1.53 -5.11 13.16
C LEU A 53 0.71 -4.03 12.46
N PRO A 54 0.46 -2.88 13.09
CA PRO A 54 -0.15 -1.75 12.40
C PRO A 54 0.86 -1.13 11.43
N ILE A 55 0.42 -0.92 10.20
CA ILE A 55 1.15 -0.25 9.13
C ILE A 55 0.23 0.77 8.44
N LEU A 56 0.74 1.48 7.45
CA LEU A 56 -0.03 2.52 6.76
C LEU A 56 -0.35 2.12 5.32
N GLY A 57 -1.61 2.33 4.94
CA GLY A 57 -2.02 2.56 3.57
C GLY A 57 -2.12 4.06 3.31
N TYR A 58 -2.20 4.46 2.04
CA TYR A 58 -2.23 5.87 1.65
C TYR A 58 -3.32 6.13 0.62
N ARG A 59 -4.18 7.15 0.89
CA ARG A 59 -4.98 7.76 -0.15
C ARG A 59 -4.19 8.92 -0.74
N ILE A 60 -4.04 8.94 -2.05
CA ILE A 60 -3.24 9.89 -2.82
C ILE A 60 -4.20 10.76 -3.63
N GLY A 61 -4.31 12.02 -3.25
CA GLY A 61 -5.35 12.90 -3.75
C GLY A 61 -6.75 12.34 -3.47
N LYS A 62 -7.67 12.53 -4.41
CA LYS A 62 -9.06 12.10 -4.25
C LYS A 62 -9.37 10.73 -4.88
N ARG A 63 -8.53 10.25 -5.77
CA ARG A 63 -8.89 9.20 -6.74
C ARG A 63 -8.14 7.88 -6.58
N LEU A 64 -6.98 7.88 -5.92
CA LEU A 64 -6.11 6.71 -5.78
C LEU A 64 -5.94 6.29 -4.32
N ALA A 65 -6.02 5.00 -4.03
CA ALA A 65 -5.51 4.42 -2.80
C ALA A 65 -4.46 3.35 -3.08
N TYR A 66 -3.41 3.33 -2.27
CA TYR A 66 -2.33 2.37 -2.32
C TYR A 66 -2.19 1.65 -0.98
N ILE A 67 -2.37 0.34 -1.00
CA ILE A 67 -2.34 -0.54 0.17
C ILE A 67 -1.45 -1.74 -0.14
N THR A 68 -0.37 -1.90 0.60
CA THR A 68 0.48 -3.08 0.49
C THR A 68 0.61 -3.77 1.84
N ASP A 69 0.97 -5.05 1.84
CA ASP A 69 1.23 -5.86 3.05
C ASP A 69 0.06 -5.97 4.04
N MET A 70 -1.15 -5.73 3.59
CA MET A 70 -2.34 -5.75 4.43
C MET A 70 -2.90 -7.17 4.58
N LEU A 71 -3.28 -7.54 5.80
CA LEU A 71 -4.18 -8.66 6.08
C LEU A 71 -5.61 -8.15 6.35
N THR A 72 -5.76 -7.19 7.26
CA THR A 72 -7.05 -6.62 7.64
C THR A 72 -6.97 -5.09 7.74
N MET A 73 -8.13 -4.45 7.78
CA MET A 73 -8.24 -3.01 7.90
C MET A 73 -9.34 -2.66 8.91
N PRO A 74 -9.10 -1.70 9.84
CA PRO A 74 -10.12 -1.19 10.74
C PRO A 74 -11.28 -0.52 9.99
N GLU A 75 -12.44 -0.49 10.59
CA GLU A 75 -13.65 0.07 9.99
C GLU A 75 -13.50 1.55 9.62
N GLU A 76 -12.85 2.32 10.48
CA GLU A 76 -12.60 3.76 10.30
C GLU A 76 -11.71 4.05 9.07
N SER A 77 -10.89 3.08 8.66
CA SER A 77 -10.04 3.22 7.47
C SER A 77 -10.82 3.04 6.17
N TYR A 78 -11.90 2.23 6.18
CA TYR A 78 -12.78 2.11 5.01
C TYR A 78 -13.53 3.40 4.69
N GLU A 79 -13.86 4.21 5.70
CA GLU A 79 -14.55 5.50 5.51
C GLU A 79 -13.71 6.47 4.66
N GLN A 80 -12.38 6.32 4.67
CA GLN A 80 -11.46 7.16 3.91
C GLN A 80 -11.27 6.71 2.45
N LEU A 81 -11.86 5.58 2.07
CA LEU A 81 -11.66 4.94 0.77
C LEU A 81 -12.90 5.01 -0.15
N GLN A 82 -13.75 6.02 0.08
CA GLN A 82 -14.93 6.24 -0.75
C GLN A 82 -14.57 6.95 -2.06
N ASP A 83 -15.34 6.69 -3.13
CA ASP A 83 -15.26 7.37 -4.43
C ASP A 83 -13.86 7.31 -5.07
N LEU A 84 -13.20 6.17 -5.00
CA LEU A 84 -11.92 5.94 -5.67
C LEU A 84 -12.11 5.58 -7.14
N ASP A 85 -11.25 6.12 -7.99
CA ASP A 85 -11.10 5.62 -9.36
C ASP A 85 -10.19 4.38 -9.38
N VAL A 86 -9.11 4.40 -8.61
CA VAL A 86 -8.12 3.33 -8.59
C VAL A 86 -7.82 2.87 -7.16
N LEU A 87 -7.89 1.57 -6.96
CA LEU A 87 -7.37 0.89 -5.77
C LEU A 87 -6.19 0.01 -6.16
N VAL A 88 -5.04 0.21 -5.52
CA VAL A 88 -3.90 -0.71 -5.57
C VAL A 88 -3.83 -1.44 -4.24
N VAL A 89 -3.96 -2.77 -4.25
CA VAL A 89 -4.00 -3.57 -3.01
C VAL A 89 -3.25 -4.90 -3.17
N ASN A 90 -2.67 -5.40 -2.07
CA ASN A 90 -1.96 -6.68 -2.10
C ASN A 90 -2.91 -7.88 -2.21
N ALA A 91 -2.50 -8.87 -3.01
CA ALA A 91 -3.16 -10.18 -3.15
C ALA A 91 -2.10 -11.27 -3.26
N LEU A 92 -1.61 -11.78 -2.11
CA LEU A 92 -0.35 -12.53 -2.07
C LEU A 92 -0.40 -13.86 -2.84
N ARG A 93 -1.47 -14.65 -2.66
CA ARG A 93 -1.62 -16.02 -3.20
C ARG A 93 -3.04 -16.53 -3.04
N VAL A 94 -3.32 -17.71 -3.63
CA VAL A 94 -4.64 -18.36 -3.53
C VAL A 94 -4.96 -18.81 -2.09
N LYS A 95 -3.98 -19.44 -1.39
CA LYS A 95 -4.20 -19.95 -0.02
C LYS A 95 -4.06 -18.83 1.01
N PRO A 96 -4.80 -18.86 2.13
CA PRO A 96 -4.67 -17.90 3.22
C PRO A 96 -3.24 -17.75 3.72
N HIS A 97 -2.91 -16.56 4.22
CA HIS A 97 -1.62 -16.21 4.80
C HIS A 97 -1.79 -15.50 6.15
N PRO A 98 -0.91 -15.71 7.14
CA PRO A 98 -1.10 -15.13 8.49
C PRO A 98 -0.94 -13.60 8.56
N THR A 99 -0.40 -12.96 7.53
CA THR A 99 -0.10 -11.51 7.55
C THR A 99 -0.55 -10.75 6.31
N HIS A 100 -0.91 -11.43 5.22
CA HIS A 100 -1.31 -10.81 3.95
C HIS A 100 -2.63 -11.40 3.48
N GLN A 101 -3.37 -10.64 2.71
CA GLN A 101 -4.58 -11.12 2.05
C GLN A 101 -4.25 -12.18 0.99
N SER A 102 -5.06 -13.23 0.96
CA SER A 102 -5.20 -14.11 -0.20
C SER A 102 -5.94 -13.37 -1.34
N ILE A 103 -5.96 -13.94 -2.52
CA ILE A 103 -6.69 -13.38 -3.67
C ILE A 103 -8.19 -13.23 -3.35
N SER A 104 -8.81 -14.21 -2.70
CA SER A 104 -10.22 -14.12 -2.33
C SER A 104 -10.50 -13.03 -1.30
N GLU A 105 -9.66 -12.86 -0.29
CA GLU A 105 -9.79 -11.80 0.71
C GLU A 105 -9.56 -10.41 0.08
N ALA A 106 -8.62 -10.30 -0.86
CA ALA A 106 -8.39 -9.06 -1.61
C ALA A 106 -9.58 -8.69 -2.50
N LEU A 107 -10.25 -9.67 -3.13
CA LEU A 107 -11.48 -9.46 -3.89
C LEU A 107 -12.63 -8.95 -3.01
N GLU A 108 -12.80 -9.50 -1.81
CA GLU A 108 -13.80 -9.00 -0.86
C GLU A 108 -13.50 -7.57 -0.40
N THR A 109 -12.22 -7.25 -0.17
CA THR A 109 -11.79 -5.89 0.14
C THR A 109 -12.06 -4.92 -1.02
N ALA A 110 -11.69 -5.30 -2.24
CA ALA A 110 -11.93 -4.51 -3.44
C ALA A 110 -13.43 -4.23 -3.65
N LYS A 111 -14.26 -5.27 -3.54
CA LYS A 111 -15.72 -5.17 -3.62
C LYS A 111 -16.30 -4.22 -2.56
N ARG A 112 -15.79 -4.28 -1.33
CA ARG A 112 -16.24 -3.44 -0.23
C ARG A 112 -15.88 -1.96 -0.43
N ILE A 113 -14.67 -1.69 -0.93
CA ILE A 113 -14.20 -0.33 -1.23
C ILE A 113 -14.94 0.24 -2.45
N GLY A 114 -15.16 -0.57 -3.49
CA GLY A 114 -15.93 -0.21 -4.66
C GLY A 114 -15.24 0.83 -5.56
N ALA A 115 -13.90 0.76 -5.68
CA ALA A 115 -13.17 1.56 -6.66
C ALA A 115 -13.58 1.18 -8.10
N ARG A 116 -13.43 2.09 -9.06
CA ARG A 116 -13.76 1.81 -10.46
C ARG A 116 -12.85 0.75 -11.07
N GLU A 117 -11.56 0.78 -10.72
CA GLU A 117 -10.55 -0.19 -11.15
C GLU A 117 -9.71 -0.60 -9.94
N THR A 118 -9.43 -1.89 -9.82
CA THR A 118 -8.57 -2.44 -8.76
C THR A 118 -7.38 -3.16 -9.37
N TYR A 119 -6.21 -2.91 -8.82
CA TYR A 119 -4.94 -3.50 -9.26
C TYR A 119 -4.29 -4.29 -8.12
N PHE A 120 -4.13 -5.59 -8.34
CA PHE A 120 -3.48 -6.48 -7.39
C PHE A 120 -1.98 -6.44 -7.52
N ILE A 121 -1.30 -6.25 -6.39
CA ILE A 121 0.15 -6.22 -6.24
C ILE A 121 0.63 -7.26 -5.23
N HIS A 122 1.92 -7.34 -5.02
CA HIS A 122 2.56 -8.16 -3.97
C HIS A 122 2.26 -9.65 -4.12
N MET A 123 2.09 -10.13 -5.33
CA MET A 123 1.83 -11.54 -5.63
C MET A 123 3.10 -12.38 -5.50
N SER A 124 2.97 -13.52 -4.83
CA SER A 124 4.04 -14.52 -4.75
C SER A 124 3.94 -15.53 -5.88
N HIS A 125 4.99 -16.32 -6.09
CA HIS A 125 4.99 -17.44 -7.05
C HIS A 125 3.91 -18.51 -6.76
N HIS A 126 3.27 -18.48 -5.57
CA HIS A 126 2.15 -19.34 -5.21
C HIS A 126 0.77 -18.78 -5.65
N ALA A 127 0.73 -17.62 -6.28
CA ALA A 127 -0.50 -17.08 -6.86
C ALA A 127 -0.95 -17.84 -8.12
N GLY A 128 -0.02 -18.47 -8.83
CA GLY A 128 -0.25 -19.14 -10.10
C GLY A 128 0.32 -18.35 -11.30
N LEU A 129 -0.03 -18.80 -12.50
CA LEU A 129 0.38 -18.11 -13.72
C LEU A 129 -0.50 -16.88 -13.97
N HIS A 130 0.14 -15.74 -14.24
CA HIS A 130 -0.52 -14.44 -14.45
C HIS A 130 -1.68 -14.54 -15.45
N VAL A 131 -1.43 -15.10 -16.63
CA VAL A 131 -2.43 -15.20 -17.72
C VAL A 131 -3.64 -16.08 -17.34
N GLU A 132 -3.46 -17.06 -16.48
CA GLU A 132 -4.54 -17.93 -16.03
C GLU A 132 -5.36 -17.29 -14.91
N LEU A 133 -4.69 -16.64 -13.99
CA LEU A 133 -5.32 -15.97 -12.86
C LEU A 133 -6.13 -14.74 -13.32
N GLU A 134 -5.56 -13.92 -14.21
CA GLU A 134 -6.22 -12.74 -14.77
C GLU A 134 -7.60 -13.07 -15.38
N LYS A 135 -7.72 -14.20 -16.06
CA LYS A 135 -8.99 -14.65 -16.66
C LYS A 135 -10.08 -15.02 -15.65
N GLN A 136 -9.71 -15.22 -14.40
CA GLN A 136 -10.62 -15.61 -13.32
C GLN A 136 -11.07 -14.42 -12.46
N LEU A 137 -10.47 -13.25 -12.68
CA LEU A 137 -10.82 -12.04 -11.96
C LEU A 137 -12.05 -11.34 -12.56
N PRO A 138 -12.78 -10.55 -11.76
CA PRO A 138 -13.80 -9.64 -12.27
C PRO A 138 -13.21 -8.65 -13.29
N PRO A 139 -14.04 -8.09 -14.19
CA PRO A 139 -13.56 -7.21 -15.28
C PRO A 139 -12.91 -5.89 -14.81
N ASP A 140 -13.18 -5.47 -13.59
CA ASP A 140 -12.68 -4.28 -12.92
C ASP A 140 -11.49 -4.58 -11.97
N VAL A 141 -10.96 -5.82 -12.00
CA VAL A 141 -9.82 -6.25 -11.16
C VAL A 141 -8.71 -6.81 -12.05
N HIS A 142 -7.51 -6.30 -11.90
CA HIS A 142 -6.36 -6.61 -12.74
C HIS A 142 -5.16 -7.05 -11.94
N LEU A 143 -4.32 -7.92 -12.51
CA LEU A 143 -3.00 -8.22 -11.98
C LEU A 143 -1.98 -7.22 -12.53
N THR A 144 -1.11 -6.72 -11.69
CA THR A 144 -0.01 -5.86 -12.13
C THR A 144 1.17 -6.66 -12.65
N PHE A 145 1.98 -6.02 -13.47
CA PHE A 145 3.27 -6.51 -13.97
C PHE A 145 4.29 -5.37 -14.05
N ASP A 146 5.57 -5.72 -14.10
CA ASP A 146 6.66 -4.74 -14.14
C ASP A 146 6.58 -3.87 -15.41
N GLY A 147 6.56 -2.56 -15.21
CA GLY A 147 6.42 -1.58 -16.29
C GLY A 147 4.97 -1.23 -16.66
N MET A 148 3.97 -1.72 -15.90
CA MET A 148 2.59 -1.31 -16.10
C MET A 148 2.40 0.16 -15.74
N GLU A 149 1.76 0.92 -16.62
CA GLU A 149 1.36 2.31 -16.40
C GLU A 149 -0.16 2.39 -16.29
N ILE A 150 -0.65 3.15 -15.31
CA ILE A 150 -2.08 3.35 -15.03
C ILE A 150 -2.39 4.83 -15.15
N GLU A 151 -3.29 5.18 -16.08
CA GLU A 151 -3.82 6.53 -16.22
C GLU A 151 -5.24 6.60 -15.62
N PHE A 152 -5.52 7.65 -14.79
CA PHE A 152 -6.81 7.82 -14.10
C PHE A 152 -7.16 9.26 -13.77
#